data_70e52be0aba005120072ad1b524cf970
#
_entry.id   70e52be0aba005120072ad1b524cf970
#
_cell.length_a   1.000
_cell.length_b   1.000
_cell.length_c   1.000
_cell.angle_alpha   90.00
_cell.angle_beta   90.00
_cell.angle_gamma   90.00
#
_symmetry.space_group_name_H-M   'P 1'
#
loop_
_entity.id
_entity.type
_entity.pdbx_description
1 polymer ?
#
loop_
_entity_poly.entity_id
_entity_poly.type
_entity_poly.pdbx_seq_one_letter_code
_entity_poly.pdbx_strand_id
1 'polypeptide(L)'
;MRLIVARCEVTYSGRINAVLPEALRLLMLKSDGSFMVHADTGGYKPQNWMTPPTVIEWEGEPLERLVVRKRAGKAEDKLEIRIVEVLSDEEHDMGEAAALVKDGVERDLQEALAGAPGSLGEELRLAR
;
A
#
# COMPACT_ATOMS: atom_id res chain seq x y z
N MET A 1 5.11 0.46 -9.18
CA MET A 1 4.08 0.23 -8.15
C MET A 1 3.03 -0.73 -8.68
N ARG A 2 2.68 -1.71 -7.91
CA ARG A 2 1.66 -2.69 -8.30
C ARG A 2 0.47 -2.59 -7.35
N LEU A 3 -0.72 -2.54 -7.91
CA LEU A 3 -1.96 -2.39 -7.16
C LEU A 3 -2.88 -3.57 -7.48
N ILE A 4 -3.23 -4.32 -6.44
CA ILE A 4 -4.07 -5.51 -6.61
C ILE A 4 -5.31 -5.34 -5.76
N VAL A 5 -6.48 -5.39 -6.39
CA VAL A 5 -7.74 -5.45 -5.65
C VAL A 5 -8.19 -6.89 -5.65
N ALA A 6 -8.29 -7.47 -4.47
CA ALA A 6 -8.54 -8.90 -4.34
C ALA A 6 -9.33 -9.22 -3.08
N ARG A 7 -10.12 -10.28 -3.17
CA ARG A 7 -10.71 -10.88 -1.99
C ARG A 7 -9.67 -11.80 -1.38
N CYS A 8 -9.27 -11.52 -0.16
CA CYS A 8 -8.14 -12.22 0.44
C CYS A 8 -8.21 -12.24 1.96
N GLU A 9 -7.50 -13.20 2.53
CA GLU A 9 -7.28 -13.32 3.96
C GLU A 9 -5.82 -13.02 4.23
N VAL A 10 -5.54 -12.19 5.24
CA VAL A 10 -4.17 -11.77 5.56
C VAL A 10 -3.81 -12.28 6.94
N THR A 11 -2.71 -13.02 7.03
CA THR A 11 -2.20 -13.56 8.28
C THR A 11 -0.84 -12.95 8.57
N TYR A 12 -0.71 -12.31 9.72
CA TYR A 12 0.57 -11.79 10.18
C TYR A 12 1.14 -12.72 11.23
N SER A 13 2.40 -13.07 11.10
CA SER A 13 3.13 -13.81 12.13
C SER A 13 4.45 -13.11 12.40
N GLY A 14 4.75 -12.94 13.68
CA GLY A 14 5.94 -12.25 14.13
C GLY A 14 5.91 -12.21 15.65
N ARG A 15 6.07 -11.02 16.23
CA ARG A 15 5.97 -10.88 17.68
C ARG A 15 4.60 -11.27 18.20
N ILE A 16 3.59 -11.04 17.41
CA ILE A 16 2.23 -11.50 17.70
C ILE A 16 1.71 -12.16 16.45
N ASN A 17 0.61 -12.88 16.57
CA ASN A 17 -0.07 -13.45 15.43
C ASN A 17 -1.42 -12.76 15.28
N ALA A 18 -1.77 -12.39 14.06
CA ALA A 18 -3.01 -11.69 13.79
C ALA A 18 -3.56 -12.13 12.44
N VAL A 19 -4.87 -12.11 12.32
CA VAL A 19 -5.55 -12.50 11.08
C VAL A 19 -6.55 -11.42 10.71
N LEU A 20 -6.49 -10.98 9.46
CA LEU A 20 -7.54 -10.17 8.85
C LEU A 20 -8.42 -11.13 8.05
N PRO A 21 -9.65 -11.38 8.48
CA PRO A 21 -10.49 -12.36 7.81
C PRO A 21 -10.74 -12.02 6.35
N GLU A 22 -11.20 -12.99 5.60
CA GLU A 22 -11.44 -12.81 4.17
C GLU A 22 -12.33 -11.60 3.90
N ALA A 23 -11.84 -10.71 3.05
CA ALA A 23 -12.56 -9.51 2.65
C ALA A 23 -11.91 -8.95 1.39
N LEU A 24 -12.60 -8.02 0.74
CA LEU A 24 -12.06 -7.34 -0.41
C LEU A 24 -11.09 -6.26 0.06
N ARG A 25 -9.87 -6.27 -0.45
CA ARG A 25 -8.82 -5.37 -0.02
C ARG A 25 -7.97 -4.91 -1.18
N LEU A 26 -7.26 -3.80 -0.96
CA LEU A 26 -6.25 -3.30 -1.89
C LEU A 26 -4.88 -3.70 -1.35
N LEU A 27 -4.11 -4.37 -2.18
CA LEU A 27 -2.72 -4.72 -1.88
C LEU A 27 -1.83 -3.79 -2.70
N MET A 28 -0.95 -3.06 -2.04
CA MET A 28 -0.10 -2.08 -2.68
C MET A 28 1.36 -2.48 -2.50
N LEU A 29 2.07 -2.66 -3.62
CA LEU A 29 3.47 -3.03 -3.60
C LEU A 29 4.27 -1.96 -4.31
N LYS A 30 5.18 -1.34 -3.58
CA LYS A 30 6.02 -0.30 -4.17
C LYS A 30 7.33 -0.90 -4.67
N SER A 31 7.99 -0.18 -5.57
CA SER A 31 9.22 -0.68 -6.16
C SER A 31 10.37 -0.78 -5.17
N ASP A 32 10.29 -0.08 -4.04
CA ASP A 32 11.32 -0.15 -3.00
C ASP A 32 11.13 -1.33 -2.05
N GLY A 33 10.06 -2.11 -2.23
CA GLY A 33 9.78 -3.25 -1.37
C GLY A 33 8.73 -2.97 -0.30
N SER A 34 8.23 -1.76 -0.21
CA SER A 34 7.16 -1.43 0.75
C SER A 34 5.88 -2.16 0.35
N PHE A 35 5.18 -2.71 1.33
CA PHE A 35 3.94 -3.42 1.11
C PHE A 35 2.87 -2.93 2.07
N MET A 36 1.66 -2.72 1.56
CA MET A 36 0.55 -2.23 2.36
C MET A 36 -0.74 -2.93 1.99
N VAL A 37 -1.59 -3.15 2.99
CA VAL A 37 -2.92 -3.73 2.83
C VAL A 37 -3.93 -2.69 3.27
N HIS A 38 -4.83 -2.30 2.39
CA HIS A 38 -5.83 -1.28 2.68
C HIS A 38 -7.24 -1.82 2.55
N ALA A 39 -8.12 -1.36 3.44
CA ALA A 39 -9.55 -1.53 3.29
C ALA A 39 -10.12 -0.29 2.61
N ASP A 40 -11.36 -0.40 2.14
CA ASP A 40 -12.03 0.72 1.47
C ASP A 40 -12.46 1.80 2.46
N THR A 41 -12.60 1.45 3.73
CA THR A 41 -13.02 2.38 4.78
C THR A 41 -12.08 2.25 5.96
N GLY A 42 -12.26 3.11 6.95
CA GLY A 42 -11.48 3.02 8.19
C GLY A 42 -10.35 4.02 8.29
N GLY A 43 -10.29 4.98 7.39
CA GLY A 43 -9.31 6.06 7.48
C GLY A 43 -8.17 5.91 6.49
N TYR A 44 -7.11 6.66 6.72
CA TYR A 44 -6.01 6.73 5.76
C TYR A 44 -4.91 5.68 6.01
N LYS A 45 -4.89 5.07 7.17
CA LYS A 45 -3.83 4.11 7.52
C LYS A 45 -4.11 2.74 6.93
N PRO A 46 -3.07 2.02 6.49
CA PRO A 46 -3.27 0.65 6.06
C PRO A 46 -3.64 -0.25 7.23
N GLN A 47 -4.36 -1.32 6.95
CA GLN A 47 -4.68 -2.32 7.96
C GLN A 47 -3.44 -3.09 8.40
N ASN A 48 -2.51 -3.28 7.47
CA ASN A 48 -1.23 -3.88 7.76
C ASN A 48 -0.22 -3.39 6.75
N TRP A 49 1.06 -3.39 7.12
CA TRP A 49 2.11 -2.91 6.21
C TRP A 49 3.45 -3.50 6.61
N MET A 50 4.40 -3.44 5.68
CA MET A 50 5.76 -3.87 5.93
C MET A 50 6.71 -2.95 5.17
N THR A 51 7.69 -2.39 5.89
CA THR A 51 8.68 -1.48 5.30
C THR A 51 9.88 -2.27 4.80
N PRO A 52 10.59 -1.77 3.76
CA PRO A 52 11.77 -2.48 3.26
C PRO A 52 12.88 -2.52 4.31
N PRO A 53 13.81 -3.47 4.20
CA PRO A 53 13.91 -4.45 3.12
C PRO A 53 12.93 -5.61 3.32
N THR A 54 12.32 -6.04 2.23
CA THR A 54 11.37 -7.15 2.24
C THR A 54 11.73 -8.18 1.19
N VAL A 55 11.26 -9.42 1.39
CA VAL A 55 11.32 -10.46 0.38
C VAL A 55 9.88 -10.84 0.06
N ILE A 56 9.52 -10.73 -1.22
CA ILE A 56 8.15 -10.97 -1.66
C ILE A 56 8.12 -12.21 -2.55
N GLU A 57 7.28 -13.16 -2.20
CA GLU A 57 7.14 -14.42 -2.92
C GLU A 57 5.73 -14.53 -3.46
N TRP A 58 5.62 -14.89 -4.74
CA TRP A 58 4.34 -15.00 -5.46
C TRP A 58 4.08 -16.46 -5.77
N GLU A 59 2.82 -16.88 -5.67
CA GLU A 59 2.45 -18.27 -5.90
C GLU A 59 1.13 -18.35 -6.65
N GLY A 60 1.12 -19.12 -7.72
CA GLY A 60 -0.10 -19.41 -8.48
C GLY A 60 -0.30 -18.51 -9.69
N GLU A 61 -1.01 -19.06 -10.67
CA GLU A 61 -1.38 -18.35 -11.90
C GLU A 61 -2.79 -18.81 -12.30
N PRO A 62 -3.84 -18.01 -12.03
CA PRO A 62 -3.76 -16.68 -11.42
C PRO A 62 -3.23 -16.72 -9.99
N LEU A 63 -2.86 -15.55 -9.49
CA LEU A 63 -2.22 -15.45 -8.18
C LEU A 63 -3.11 -16.03 -7.08
N GLU A 64 -2.56 -16.96 -6.30
CA GLU A 64 -3.29 -17.62 -5.21
C GLU A 64 -2.75 -17.23 -3.84
N ARG A 65 -1.48 -16.88 -3.78
CA ARG A 65 -0.83 -16.60 -2.51
C ARG A 65 0.32 -15.63 -2.70
N LEU A 66 0.45 -14.76 -1.72
CA LEU A 66 1.53 -13.77 -1.69
C LEU A 66 2.13 -13.80 -0.29
N VAL A 67 3.44 -13.92 -0.20
CA VAL A 67 4.13 -13.92 1.09
C VAL A 67 5.12 -12.77 1.10
N VAL A 68 5.03 -11.92 2.12
CA VAL A 68 5.96 -10.81 2.30
C VAL A 68 6.69 -11.04 3.61
N ARG A 69 8.01 -11.12 3.56
CA ARG A 69 8.84 -11.40 4.72
C ARG A 69 9.82 -10.27 4.96
N LYS A 70 10.06 -10.01 6.23
CA LYS A 70 11.06 -9.05 6.65
C LYS A 70 11.82 -9.60 7.84
N ARG A 71 13.12 -9.68 7.70
CA ARG A 71 13.97 -10.15 8.78
C ARG A 71 14.37 -8.95 9.63
N ALA A 72 14.13 -9.05 10.94
CA ALA A 72 14.51 -8.00 11.89
C ALA A 72 15.33 -8.67 13.00
N GLY A 73 16.66 -8.62 12.88
CA GLY A 73 17.54 -9.30 13.81
C GLY A 73 17.40 -10.80 13.70
N LYS A 74 17.07 -11.46 14.80
CA LYS A 74 16.85 -12.90 14.82
C LYS A 74 15.41 -13.27 14.53
N ALA A 75 14.52 -12.29 14.55
CA ALA A 75 13.11 -12.52 14.31
C ALA A 75 12.78 -12.30 12.83
N GLU A 76 11.68 -12.86 12.41
CA GLU A 76 11.18 -12.67 11.06
C GLU A 76 9.71 -12.31 11.14
N ASP A 77 9.35 -11.17 10.53
CA ASP A 77 7.97 -10.79 10.34
C ASP A 77 7.50 -11.33 9.00
N LYS A 78 6.30 -11.89 8.98
CA LYS A 78 5.76 -12.49 7.78
C LYS A 78 4.30 -12.13 7.61
N LEU A 79 3.95 -11.68 6.42
CA LEU A 79 2.57 -11.50 6.01
C LEU A 79 2.26 -12.54 4.94
N GLU A 80 1.26 -13.33 5.19
CA GLU A 80 0.81 -14.32 4.23
C GLU A 80 -0.58 -13.93 3.76
N ILE A 81 -0.72 -13.69 2.47
CA ILE A 81 -1.98 -13.26 1.88
C ILE A 81 -2.50 -14.40 1.02
N ARG A 82 -3.59 -15.00 1.45
CA ARG A 82 -4.27 -16.05 0.69
C ARG A 82 -5.32 -15.38 -0.18
N ILE A 83 -5.17 -15.49 -1.46
CA ILE A 83 -6.02 -14.78 -2.42
C ILE A 83 -7.12 -15.72 -2.90
N VAL A 84 -8.35 -15.29 -2.72
CA VAL A 84 -9.52 -16.06 -3.14
C VAL A 84 -9.92 -15.65 -4.56
N GLU A 85 -9.89 -14.35 -4.84
CA GLU A 85 -10.29 -13.84 -6.14
C GLU A 85 -9.59 -12.52 -6.41
N VAL A 86 -9.00 -12.37 -7.60
CA VAL A 86 -8.37 -11.12 -8.02
C VAL A 86 -9.36 -10.38 -8.90
N LEU A 87 -9.72 -9.15 -8.50
CA LEU A 87 -10.60 -8.31 -9.28
C LEU A 87 -9.83 -7.41 -10.23
N SER A 88 -8.66 -6.96 -9.81
CA SER A 88 -7.86 -6.03 -10.59
C SER A 88 -6.39 -6.20 -10.18
N ASP A 89 -5.49 -6.13 -11.15
CA ASP A 89 -4.06 -6.25 -10.91
C ASP A 89 -3.39 -5.37 -11.95
N GLU A 90 -2.84 -4.22 -11.50
CA GLU A 90 -2.24 -3.24 -12.38
C GLU A 90 -0.86 -2.89 -11.90
N GLU A 91 0.03 -2.66 -12.84
CA GLU A 91 1.40 -2.27 -12.53
C GLU A 91 1.70 -0.96 -13.26
N HIS A 92 2.33 -0.02 -12.54
CA HIS A 92 2.66 1.30 -13.07
C HIS A 92 4.12 1.62 -12.76
N ASP A 93 4.84 2.04 -13.80
CA ASP A 93 6.19 2.57 -13.61
C ASP A 93 6.05 4.07 -13.45
N MET A 94 6.28 4.56 -12.24
CA MET A 94 6.08 5.97 -11.92
C MET A 94 7.39 6.75 -11.86
N GLY A 95 8.49 6.10 -12.18
CA GLY A 95 9.79 6.74 -12.12
C GLY A 95 10.23 7.02 -10.69
N GLU A 96 11.27 7.83 -10.56
CA GLU A 96 11.78 8.19 -9.25
C GLU A 96 10.90 9.27 -8.61
N ALA A 97 10.78 9.20 -7.29
CA ALA A 97 10.04 10.21 -6.57
C ALA A 97 10.80 11.53 -6.60
N ALA A 98 10.07 12.61 -6.82
CA ALA A 98 10.67 13.93 -6.75
C ALA A 98 10.95 14.28 -5.29
N ALA A 99 12.07 14.93 -5.04
CA ALA A 99 12.44 15.35 -3.70
C ALA A 99 11.51 16.46 -3.24
N LEU A 100 11.19 16.48 -1.96
CA LEU A 100 10.39 17.54 -1.40
C LEU A 100 11.26 18.79 -1.28
N VAL A 101 10.76 19.92 -1.81
CA VAL A 101 11.42 21.22 -1.69
C VAL A 101 10.73 21.97 -0.55
N LYS A 102 11.49 22.30 0.48
CA LYS A 102 10.87 22.82 1.71
C LYS A 102 10.89 24.33 1.84
N ASP A 103 12.01 24.99 1.58
CA ASP A 103 12.17 26.40 1.90
C ASP A 103 11.18 27.28 1.16
N GLY A 104 10.23 27.83 1.88
CA GLY A 104 9.24 28.71 1.32
C GLY A 104 8.22 28.03 0.43
N VAL A 105 8.64 27.02 -0.29
CA VAL A 105 7.75 26.32 -1.21
C VAL A 105 6.75 25.48 -0.46
N GLU A 106 7.16 24.89 0.65
CA GLU A 106 6.25 24.10 1.45
C GLU A 106 5.08 24.94 1.97
N ARG A 107 5.38 26.17 2.42
CA ARG A 107 4.33 27.07 2.88
C ARG A 107 3.41 27.45 1.73
N ASP A 108 3.98 27.80 0.59
CA ASP A 108 3.19 28.16 -0.57
C ASP A 108 2.28 27.01 -0.99
N LEU A 109 2.79 25.81 -0.92
CA LEU A 109 1.99 24.64 -1.27
C LEU A 109 0.82 24.48 -0.31
N GLN A 110 1.05 24.68 0.98
CA GLN A 110 -0.03 24.59 1.95
C GLN A 110 -1.10 25.65 1.71
N GLU A 111 -0.68 26.86 1.41
CA GLU A 111 -1.62 27.92 1.11
C GLU A 111 -2.43 27.61 -0.14
N ALA A 112 -1.80 27.09 -1.14
CA ALA A 112 -2.50 26.71 -2.36
C ALA A 112 -3.53 25.61 -2.10
N LEU A 113 -3.20 24.65 -1.28
CA LEU A 113 -4.14 23.61 -0.95
C LEU A 113 -5.29 24.12 -0.09
N ALA A 114 -4.99 25.02 0.82
CA ALA A 114 -6.02 25.57 1.70
C ALA A 114 -6.94 26.53 0.95
N GLY A 115 -6.39 27.33 0.06
CA GLY A 115 -7.15 28.31 -0.65
C GLY A 115 -7.70 27.83 -1.98
N ALA A 116 -7.34 26.68 -2.40
CA ALA A 116 -7.75 26.21 -3.70
C ALA A 116 -9.14 25.72 -3.65
N PRO A 117 -9.97 26.51 -3.92
CA PRO A 117 -11.25 25.97 -4.02
C PRO A 117 -11.29 25.44 -5.36
N GLY A 118 -10.85 25.11 -5.68
CA GLY A 118 -10.86 24.73 -6.76
C GLY A 118 -9.88 24.23 -7.45
N SER A 119 -9.59 24.49 -7.49
CA SER A 119 -9.01 23.93 -8.02
C SER A 119 -8.79 22.80 -7.90
N LEU A 120 -9.07 22.90 -7.95
CA LEU A 120 -9.14 22.04 -8.06
C LEU A 120 -9.79 21.41 -7.89
N GLY A 121 -9.94 21.56 -7.96
CA GLY A 121 -10.45 21.19 -7.87
C GLY A 121 -10.85 20.74 -7.76
N GLU A 122 -11.17 20.98 -8.09
CA GLU A 122 -11.54 20.59 -8.08
C GLU A 122 -11.53 19.91 -8.17
N GLU A 123 -11.00 19.85 -8.48
CA GLU A 123 -10.89 19.38 -8.65
C GLU A 123 -10.72 18.57 -8.42
N LEU A 124 -10.26 18.70 -8.39
CA LEU A 124 -10.04 18.33 -8.21
C LEU A 124 -10.15 17.74 -7.70
N ARG A 125 -10.30 17.93 -7.70
CA ARG A 125 -10.35 17.60 -7.26
C ARG A 125 -10.06 16.94 -7.04
N LEU A 126 -9.57 16.99 -7.12
CA LEU A 126 -9.34 16.66 -6.96
C LEU A 126 -9.33 16.01 -6.69
N ALA A 127 -9.20 16.09 -6.50
CA ALA A 127 -9.29 15.81 -6.27
C ALA A 127 -9.42 15.39 -5.92
N ARG A 128 -9.34 15.67 -5.87
CA ARG A 128 -9.67 15.56 -5.59
C ARG A 128 -9.71 15.18 -5.78
#